data_7e3ff0d7d0b13a5d168447b79ce2ddc5
#
_entry.id   7e3ff0d7d0b13a5d168447b79ce2ddc5
#
_cell.length_a   1.000
_cell.length_b   1.000
_cell.length_c   1.000
_cell.angle_alpha   90.00
_cell.angle_beta   90.00
_cell.angle_gamma   90.00
#
_symmetry.space_group_name_H-M   'P 1'
#
loop_
_entity.id
_entity.type
_entity.pdbx_description
1 polymer ?
#
loop_
_entity_poly.entity_id
_entity_poly.type
_entity_poly.pdbx_seq_one_letter_code
_entity_poly.pdbx_strand_id
1 'polypeptide(L)'
;MKIVAICGSHRKGNTEWMLNKLAERLKENGAEVELILLRKTDVKMCLACLKCEEGGKDRQGICKIQDDMNAIYPKLTAADCIVLGTPAYFDLMTGLLKNFLDRTCAIWPHLEGKSLAGVAVVEEGIGQAIQNIKSYGDICGMKWVGSVTGLAKNPGDIAKDKSVTRRLLKLADKITDIG
;
A
#
# COMPACT_ATOMS: atom_id res chain seq x y z
N MET A 1 8.78 3.93 14.84
CA MET A 1 8.34 4.06 13.43
C MET A 1 6.93 3.54 13.29
N LYS A 2 6.03 4.32 12.69
CA LYS A 2 4.64 3.91 12.41
C LYS A 2 4.50 3.51 10.95
N ILE A 3 3.95 2.33 10.69
CA ILE A 3 3.81 1.77 9.34
C ILE A 3 2.37 1.38 9.09
N VAL A 4 1.82 1.82 7.96
CA VAL A 4 0.50 1.40 7.49
C VAL A 4 0.67 0.54 6.25
N ALA A 5 0.25 -0.72 6.32
CA ALA A 5 0.23 -1.65 5.21
C ALA A 5 -1.18 -1.78 4.65
N ILE A 6 -1.34 -1.62 3.34
CA ILE A 6 -2.63 -1.67 2.63
C ILE A 6 -2.67 -2.90 1.74
N CYS A 7 -3.63 -3.78 1.95
CA CYS A 7 -3.85 -4.95 1.12
C CYS A 7 -4.97 -4.71 0.10
N GLY A 8 -4.61 -4.53 -1.17
CA GLY A 8 -5.52 -4.35 -2.30
C GLY A 8 -6.04 -5.66 -2.91
N SER A 9 -6.00 -6.76 -2.19
CA SER A 9 -6.53 -8.04 -2.69
C SER A 9 -8.00 -8.22 -2.34
N HIS A 10 -8.82 -8.65 -3.31
CA HIS A 10 -10.24 -8.96 -3.12
C HIS A 10 -10.47 -10.24 -2.30
N ARG A 11 -9.45 -11.08 -2.12
CA ARG A 11 -9.55 -12.35 -1.41
C ARG A 11 -8.42 -12.51 -0.39
N LYS A 12 -8.63 -13.37 0.60
CA LYS A 12 -7.54 -13.86 1.44
C LYS A 12 -6.63 -14.76 0.58
N GLY A 13 -5.33 -14.44 0.51
CA GLY A 13 -4.41 -15.17 -0.35
C GLY A 13 -2.96 -14.69 -0.24
N ASN A 14 -2.21 -14.86 -1.32
CA ASN A 14 -0.77 -14.65 -1.36
C ASN A 14 -0.34 -13.21 -1.01
N THR A 15 -1.05 -12.19 -1.51
CA THR A 15 -0.72 -10.78 -1.21
C THR A 15 -0.85 -10.49 0.29
N GLU A 16 -1.94 -10.94 0.91
CA GLU A 16 -2.15 -10.77 2.35
C GLU A 16 -1.10 -11.54 3.15
N TRP A 17 -0.74 -12.76 2.71
CA TRP A 17 0.31 -13.53 3.34
C TRP A 17 1.66 -12.79 3.30
N MET A 18 2.03 -12.23 2.14
CA MET A 18 3.26 -11.45 2.00
C MET A 18 3.28 -10.23 2.92
N LEU A 19 2.17 -9.49 2.99
CA LEU A 19 2.06 -8.33 3.87
C LEU A 19 2.11 -8.71 5.36
N ASN A 20 1.46 -9.81 5.76
CA ASN A 20 1.58 -10.32 7.12
C ASN A 20 3.03 -10.71 7.45
N LYS A 21 3.71 -11.42 6.54
CA LYS A 21 5.10 -11.83 6.74
C LYS A 21 6.05 -10.64 6.85
N LEU A 22 5.84 -9.61 6.04
CA LEU A 22 6.55 -8.35 6.15
C LEU A 22 6.26 -7.64 7.49
N ALA A 23 4.98 -7.57 7.89
CA ALA A 23 4.55 -6.93 9.13
C ALA A 23 5.11 -7.64 10.38
N GLU A 24 5.20 -8.98 10.38
CA GLU A 24 5.86 -9.73 11.45
C GLU A 24 7.30 -9.25 11.65
N ARG A 25 8.10 -9.20 10.57
CA ARG A 25 9.49 -8.77 10.65
C ARG A 25 9.63 -7.30 11.06
N LEU A 26 8.78 -6.41 10.54
CA LEU A 26 8.77 -5.00 10.93
C LEU A 26 8.49 -4.81 12.42
N LYS A 27 7.57 -5.62 12.99
CA LYS A 27 7.28 -5.61 14.44
C LYS A 27 8.44 -6.17 15.25
N GLU A 28 9.10 -7.23 14.79
CA GLU A 28 10.33 -7.74 15.40
C GLU A 28 11.43 -6.67 15.45
N ASN A 29 11.50 -5.81 14.43
CA ASN A 29 12.42 -4.66 14.37
C ASN A 29 11.92 -3.44 15.17
N GLY A 30 10.83 -3.56 15.95
CA GLY A 30 10.32 -2.51 16.83
C GLY A 30 9.36 -1.49 16.19
N ALA A 31 8.90 -1.72 14.97
CA ALA A 31 7.92 -0.85 14.33
C ALA A 31 6.48 -1.14 14.80
N GLU A 32 5.66 -0.08 14.90
CA GLU A 32 4.20 -0.19 15.04
C GLU A 32 3.59 -0.37 13.65
N VAL A 33 2.94 -1.51 13.41
CA VAL A 33 2.40 -1.86 12.09
C VAL A 33 0.91 -2.12 12.15
N GLU A 34 0.14 -1.38 11.35
CA GLU A 34 -1.27 -1.64 11.09
C GLU A 34 -1.47 -2.17 9.67
N LEU A 35 -2.17 -3.30 9.52
CA LEU A 35 -2.55 -3.88 8.24
C LEU A 35 -4.03 -3.63 7.95
N ILE A 36 -4.31 -2.87 6.91
CA ILE A 36 -5.66 -2.57 6.42
C ILE A 36 -5.97 -3.46 5.22
N LEU A 37 -7.05 -4.23 5.34
CA LEU A 37 -7.52 -5.13 4.28
C LEU A 37 -8.67 -4.46 3.52
N LEU A 38 -8.41 -3.89 2.34
CA LEU A 38 -9.43 -3.13 1.59
C LEU A 38 -10.68 -3.94 1.26
N ARG A 39 -10.59 -5.27 1.15
CA ARG A 39 -11.77 -6.12 0.98
C ARG A 39 -12.73 -6.15 2.18
N LYS A 40 -12.32 -5.61 3.32
CA LYS A 40 -13.11 -5.52 4.55
C LYS A 40 -13.49 -4.09 4.91
N THR A 41 -13.20 -3.13 4.04
CA THR A 41 -13.49 -1.72 4.23
C THR A 41 -14.51 -1.25 3.19
N ASP A 42 -15.39 -0.35 3.58
CA ASP A 42 -16.28 0.35 2.65
C ASP A 42 -15.56 1.60 2.12
N VAL A 43 -14.84 1.45 1.01
CA VAL A 43 -14.19 2.57 0.31
C VAL A 43 -14.93 2.82 -0.99
N LYS A 44 -15.83 3.79 -0.98
CA LYS A 44 -16.61 4.19 -2.16
C LYS A 44 -15.71 4.80 -3.24
N MET A 45 -16.15 4.71 -4.49
CA MET A 45 -15.40 5.24 -5.63
C MET A 45 -15.28 6.76 -5.54
N CYS A 46 -14.14 7.29 -6.00
CA CYS A 46 -13.94 8.72 -6.15
C CYS A 46 -14.94 9.29 -7.18
N LEU A 47 -15.65 10.36 -6.81
CA LEU A 47 -16.63 11.02 -7.67
C LEU A 47 -16.02 12.13 -8.53
N ALA A 48 -14.71 12.34 -8.47
CA ALA A 48 -14.00 13.43 -9.14
C ALA A 48 -14.67 14.82 -8.93
N CYS A 49 -15.23 15.04 -7.75
CA CYS A 49 -15.97 16.27 -7.43
C CYS A 49 -15.07 17.46 -7.05
N LEU A 50 -13.77 17.26 -6.98
CA LEU A 50 -12.72 18.23 -6.67
C LEU A 50 -12.85 18.96 -5.31
N LYS A 51 -13.81 18.59 -4.48
CA LYS A 51 -14.02 19.21 -3.16
C LYS A 51 -12.82 19.05 -2.20
N CYS A 52 -12.05 17.99 -2.37
CA CYS A 52 -10.83 17.75 -1.60
C CYS A 52 -9.66 18.67 -2.04
N GLU A 53 -9.78 19.38 -3.16
CA GLU A 53 -8.76 20.29 -3.66
C GLU A 53 -9.02 21.75 -3.23
N GLU A 54 -10.21 22.04 -2.68
CA GLU A 54 -10.53 23.35 -2.12
C GLU A 54 -9.59 23.65 -0.95
N GLY A 55 -8.95 24.83 -0.95
CA GLY A 55 -7.93 25.23 0.03
C GLY A 55 -6.49 25.02 -0.44
N GLY A 56 -6.25 24.50 -1.63
CA GLY A 56 -4.90 24.37 -2.19
C GLY A 56 -3.98 23.48 -1.33
N LYS A 57 -2.79 24.00 -0.97
CA LYS A 57 -1.83 23.26 -0.11
C LYS A 57 -2.27 23.16 1.36
N ASP A 58 -3.13 24.07 1.80
CA ASP A 58 -3.66 24.10 3.18
C ASP A 58 -4.92 23.24 3.36
N ARG A 59 -5.23 22.38 2.36
CA ARG A 59 -6.37 21.46 2.44
C ARG A 59 -6.27 20.57 3.68
N GLN A 60 -7.39 20.41 4.38
CA GLN A 60 -7.44 19.70 5.66
C GLN A 60 -7.60 18.18 5.52
N GLY A 61 -7.42 17.63 4.31
CA GLY A 61 -7.58 16.20 4.07
C GLY A 61 -9.03 15.72 4.14
N ILE A 62 -10.00 16.61 3.88
CA ILE A 62 -11.43 16.28 4.00
C ILE A 62 -11.97 15.86 2.64
N CYS A 63 -12.38 14.61 2.53
CA CYS A 63 -13.19 14.15 1.41
C CYS A 63 -14.68 14.30 1.74
N LYS A 64 -15.49 14.74 0.76
CA LYS A 64 -16.95 14.86 0.92
C LYS A 64 -17.64 13.52 1.11
N ILE A 65 -17.05 12.44 0.60
CA ILE A 65 -17.64 11.09 0.69
C ILE A 65 -17.42 10.57 2.10
N GLN A 66 -18.51 10.19 2.77
CA GLN A 66 -18.48 9.60 4.10
C GLN A 66 -18.44 8.08 3.96
N ASP A 67 -17.31 7.50 4.36
CA ASP A 67 -17.02 6.06 4.37
C ASP A 67 -15.79 5.76 5.24
N ASP A 68 -15.27 4.54 5.18
CA ASP A 68 -14.14 4.11 6.01
C ASP A 68 -12.83 4.89 5.72
N MET A 69 -12.72 5.60 4.59
CA MET A 69 -11.57 6.45 4.32
C MET A 69 -11.38 7.54 5.38
N ASN A 70 -12.46 8.02 6.00
CA ASN A 70 -12.39 9.05 7.04
C ASN A 70 -11.59 8.59 8.27
N ALA A 71 -11.68 7.29 8.60
CA ALA A 71 -10.89 6.67 9.67
C ALA A 71 -9.46 6.29 9.21
N ILE A 72 -9.25 6.14 7.89
CA ILE A 72 -7.96 5.75 7.32
C ILE A 72 -7.05 6.96 7.08
N TYR A 73 -7.58 8.10 6.67
CA TYR A 73 -6.78 9.31 6.41
C TYR A 73 -5.84 9.68 7.57
N PRO A 74 -6.29 9.77 8.85
CA PRO A 74 -5.40 10.09 9.96
C PRO A 74 -4.25 9.08 10.13
N LYS A 75 -4.51 7.80 9.85
CA LYS A 75 -3.49 6.74 9.93
C LYS A 75 -2.41 6.92 8.87
N LEU A 76 -2.80 7.24 7.62
CA LEU A 76 -1.86 7.50 6.54
C LEU A 76 -1.04 8.77 6.78
N THR A 77 -1.67 9.83 7.28
CA THR A 77 -0.95 11.08 7.58
C THR A 77 0.00 10.94 8.75
N ALA A 78 -0.31 10.10 9.73
CA ALA A 78 0.55 9.83 10.88
C ALA A 78 1.64 8.77 10.62
N ALA A 79 1.56 8.03 9.52
CA ALA A 79 2.53 6.99 9.18
C ALA A 79 3.87 7.59 8.72
N ASP A 80 4.96 6.95 9.09
CA ASP A 80 6.31 7.23 8.58
C ASP A 80 6.54 6.49 7.24
N CYS A 81 5.96 5.30 7.12
CA CYS A 81 6.05 4.46 5.93
C CYS A 81 4.69 3.87 5.56
N ILE A 82 4.39 3.84 4.26
CA ILE A 82 3.22 3.17 3.70
C ILE A 82 3.70 1.98 2.86
N VAL A 83 3.08 0.81 3.06
CA VAL A 83 3.33 -0.38 2.26
C VAL A 83 2.08 -0.70 1.46
N LEU A 84 2.16 -0.71 0.14
CA LEU A 84 1.05 -1.04 -0.74
C LEU A 84 1.21 -2.45 -1.31
N GLY A 85 0.22 -3.30 -1.10
CA GLY A 85 0.21 -4.67 -1.60
C GLY A 85 -0.94 -4.94 -2.56
N THR A 86 -0.67 -5.56 -3.71
CA THR A 86 -1.66 -5.87 -4.75
C THR A 86 -1.37 -7.20 -5.45
N PRO A 87 -2.37 -8.00 -5.80
CA PRO A 87 -2.20 -8.95 -6.88
C PRO A 87 -2.25 -8.19 -8.21
N ALA A 88 -1.57 -8.71 -9.24
CA ALA A 88 -1.64 -8.17 -10.58
C ALA A 88 -2.80 -8.81 -11.35
N TYR A 89 -3.64 -7.98 -11.96
CA TYR A 89 -4.65 -8.36 -12.93
C TYR A 89 -4.36 -7.64 -14.23
N PHE A 90 -4.15 -8.39 -15.32
CA PHE A 90 -3.63 -7.85 -16.58
C PHE A 90 -2.33 -7.05 -16.39
N ASP A 91 -1.44 -7.57 -15.51
CA ASP A 91 -0.17 -6.96 -15.08
C ASP A 91 -0.31 -5.60 -14.35
N LEU A 92 -1.52 -5.12 -14.08
CA LEU A 92 -1.80 -3.85 -13.39
C LEU A 92 -2.20 -4.10 -11.93
N MET A 93 -2.11 -3.05 -11.09
CA MET A 93 -2.70 -3.11 -9.76
C MET A 93 -4.21 -3.33 -9.83
N THR A 94 -4.80 -3.88 -8.78
CA THR A 94 -6.25 -4.10 -8.73
C THR A 94 -7.03 -2.79 -8.74
N GLY A 95 -8.24 -2.82 -9.30
CA GLY A 95 -9.19 -1.70 -9.21
C GLY A 95 -9.51 -1.31 -7.76
N LEU A 96 -9.49 -2.29 -6.82
CA LEU A 96 -9.69 -2.04 -5.40
C LEU A 96 -8.57 -1.16 -4.82
N LEU A 97 -7.30 -1.46 -5.12
CA LEU A 97 -6.18 -0.62 -4.69
C LEU A 97 -6.21 0.73 -5.41
N LYS A 98 -6.48 0.74 -6.73
CA LYS A 98 -6.55 1.99 -7.50
C LYS A 98 -7.61 2.94 -6.96
N ASN A 99 -8.81 2.43 -6.66
CA ASN A 99 -9.88 3.22 -6.04
C ASN A 99 -9.44 3.83 -4.69
N PHE A 100 -8.77 3.03 -3.86
CA PHE A 100 -8.21 3.53 -2.59
C PHE A 100 -7.20 4.67 -2.84
N LEU A 101 -6.29 4.51 -3.80
CA LEU A 101 -5.30 5.54 -4.14
C LEU A 101 -5.95 6.82 -4.67
N ASP A 102 -6.98 6.73 -5.50
CA ASP A 102 -7.74 7.90 -5.98
C ASP A 102 -8.35 8.70 -4.82
N ARG A 103 -8.79 8.00 -3.78
CA ARG A 103 -9.37 8.63 -2.59
C ARG A 103 -8.30 9.32 -1.72
N THR A 104 -7.01 8.96 -1.83
CA THR A 104 -5.94 9.68 -1.12
C THR A 104 -5.66 11.07 -1.66
N CYS A 105 -6.27 11.47 -2.78
CA CYS A 105 -6.21 12.84 -3.28
C CYS A 105 -6.53 13.88 -2.19
N ALA A 106 -7.42 13.56 -1.25
CA ALA A 106 -7.76 14.44 -0.14
C ALA A 106 -6.57 14.79 0.77
N ILE A 107 -5.58 13.90 0.87
CA ILE A 107 -4.43 14.02 1.78
C ILE A 107 -3.08 14.03 1.06
N TRP A 108 -3.05 14.05 -0.27
CA TRP A 108 -1.81 13.83 -1.02
C TRP A 108 -0.65 14.77 -0.62
N PRO A 109 -0.86 16.06 -0.24
CA PRO A 109 0.25 16.91 0.22
C PRO A 109 0.88 16.43 1.53
N HIS A 110 0.12 15.71 2.36
CA HIS A 110 0.60 15.15 3.64
C HIS A 110 1.34 13.81 3.46
N LEU A 111 1.45 13.31 2.23
CA LEU A 111 2.20 12.10 1.90
C LEU A 111 3.64 12.40 1.48
N GLU A 112 3.96 13.66 1.15
CA GLU A 112 5.29 14.10 0.75
C GLU A 112 6.33 13.74 1.82
N GLY A 113 7.47 13.22 1.37
CA GLY A 113 8.59 12.82 2.22
C GLY A 113 8.44 11.49 2.97
N LYS A 114 7.23 10.92 3.04
CA LYS A 114 7.01 9.60 3.66
C LYS A 114 7.65 8.49 2.84
N SER A 115 8.04 7.40 3.51
CA SER A 115 8.56 6.21 2.84
C SER A 115 7.44 5.40 2.19
N LEU A 116 7.72 4.80 1.01
CA LEU A 116 6.81 3.93 0.29
C LEU A 116 7.49 2.63 -0.11
N ALA A 117 6.85 1.50 0.16
CA ALA A 117 7.27 0.20 -0.33
C ALA A 117 6.12 -0.53 -1.04
N GLY A 118 6.47 -1.45 -1.95
CA GLY A 118 5.50 -2.20 -2.75
C GLY A 118 5.60 -3.71 -2.56
N VAL A 119 4.46 -4.40 -2.56
CA VAL A 119 4.37 -5.86 -2.62
C VAL A 119 3.41 -6.24 -3.74
N ALA A 120 3.83 -7.10 -4.66
CA ALA A 120 2.96 -7.60 -5.72
C ALA A 120 3.00 -9.12 -5.82
N VAL A 121 1.85 -9.70 -6.20
CA VAL A 121 1.75 -11.10 -6.58
C VAL A 121 1.31 -11.15 -8.03
N VAL A 122 2.09 -11.80 -8.88
CA VAL A 122 1.83 -11.95 -10.31
C VAL A 122 1.78 -13.44 -10.67
N GLU A 123 1.00 -13.81 -11.66
CA GLU A 123 1.07 -15.13 -12.27
C GLU A 123 2.14 -15.14 -13.38
N GLU A 124 2.12 -14.09 -14.17
CA GLU A 124 3.07 -13.75 -15.23
C GLU A 124 3.05 -12.22 -15.43
N GLY A 125 3.95 -11.67 -16.22
CA GLY A 125 3.97 -10.26 -16.54
C GLY A 125 5.32 -9.60 -16.29
N ILE A 126 5.41 -8.33 -16.63
CA ILE A 126 6.63 -7.53 -16.55
C ILE A 126 6.75 -6.67 -15.29
N GLY A 127 5.79 -6.81 -14.35
CA GLY A 127 5.83 -6.10 -13.08
C GLY A 127 5.20 -4.71 -13.11
N GLN A 128 4.30 -4.42 -14.04
CA GLN A 128 3.64 -3.12 -14.16
C GLN A 128 2.87 -2.74 -12.89
N ALA A 129 2.34 -3.73 -12.15
CA ALA A 129 1.67 -3.47 -10.87
C ALA A 129 2.58 -2.74 -9.86
N ILE A 130 3.87 -3.10 -9.79
CA ILE A 130 4.86 -2.40 -8.94
C ILE A 130 5.18 -1.01 -9.52
N GLN A 131 5.30 -0.89 -10.83
CA GLN A 131 5.55 0.41 -11.46
C GLN A 131 4.39 1.39 -11.21
N ASN A 132 3.14 0.91 -11.20
CA ASN A 132 1.98 1.73 -10.83
C ASN A 132 2.09 2.25 -9.39
N ILE A 133 2.49 1.39 -8.43
CA ILE A 133 2.70 1.81 -7.04
C ILE A 133 3.82 2.85 -6.95
N LYS A 134 4.93 2.61 -7.64
CA LYS A 134 6.07 3.54 -7.66
C LYS A 134 5.67 4.89 -8.26
N SER A 135 4.98 4.90 -9.42
CA SER A 135 4.50 6.14 -10.06
C SER A 135 3.57 6.95 -9.16
N TYR A 136 2.69 6.27 -8.40
CA TYR A 136 1.87 6.94 -7.38
C TYR A 136 2.74 7.62 -6.32
N GLY A 137 3.76 6.92 -5.82
CA GLY A 137 4.70 7.48 -4.85
C GLY A 137 5.48 8.68 -5.39
N ASP A 138 5.97 8.58 -6.62
CA ASP A 138 6.72 9.67 -7.28
C ASP A 138 5.85 10.93 -7.40
N ILE A 139 4.56 10.80 -7.79
CA ILE A 139 3.61 11.92 -7.88
C ILE A 139 3.31 12.52 -6.50
N CYS A 140 3.23 11.69 -5.45
CA CYS A 140 3.00 12.15 -4.09
C CYS A 140 4.27 12.65 -3.36
N GLY A 141 5.43 12.69 -4.03
CA GLY A 141 6.70 13.09 -3.42
C GLY A 141 7.22 12.14 -2.34
N MET A 142 6.81 10.86 -2.39
CA MET A 142 7.22 9.84 -1.42
C MET A 142 8.60 9.25 -1.76
N LYS A 143 9.31 8.79 -0.75
CA LYS A 143 10.62 8.13 -0.89
C LYS A 143 10.44 6.64 -1.15
N TRP A 144 10.80 6.18 -2.35
CA TRP A 144 10.74 4.77 -2.70
C TRP A 144 11.82 3.95 -1.98
N VAL A 145 11.41 3.01 -1.12
CA VAL A 145 12.30 2.12 -0.37
C VAL A 145 12.63 0.86 -1.18
N GLY A 146 11.64 0.27 -1.82
CA GLY A 146 11.80 -0.94 -2.60
C GLY A 146 10.52 -1.77 -2.72
N SER A 147 10.64 -2.95 -3.32
CA SER A 147 9.50 -3.84 -3.50
C SER A 147 9.87 -5.31 -3.53
N VAL A 148 8.87 -6.16 -3.31
CA VAL A 148 8.95 -7.61 -3.52
C VAL A 148 7.81 -8.07 -4.40
N THR A 149 8.14 -8.74 -5.51
CA THR A 149 7.17 -9.43 -6.36
C THR A 149 7.31 -10.94 -6.16
N GLY A 150 6.19 -11.62 -5.91
CA GLY A 150 6.11 -13.07 -5.86
C GLY A 150 5.35 -13.64 -7.06
N LEU A 151 5.82 -14.77 -7.59
CA LEU A 151 5.14 -15.52 -8.67
C LEU A 151 4.21 -16.55 -8.04
N ALA A 152 2.93 -16.55 -8.39
CA ALA A 152 1.97 -17.53 -7.88
C ALA A 152 0.72 -17.63 -8.76
N LYS A 153 0.30 -18.87 -9.03
CA LYS A 153 -0.98 -19.21 -9.66
C LYS A 153 -2.09 -19.44 -8.63
N ASN A 154 -1.77 -20.20 -7.59
CA ASN A 154 -2.75 -20.66 -6.61
C ASN A 154 -2.56 -19.98 -5.25
N PRO A 155 -3.62 -19.87 -4.44
CA PRO A 155 -3.50 -19.47 -3.06
C PRO A 155 -2.52 -20.35 -2.29
N GLY A 156 -1.61 -19.74 -1.53
CA GLY A 156 -0.61 -20.45 -0.72
C GLY A 156 0.71 -20.78 -1.44
N ASP A 157 0.83 -20.56 -2.75
CA ASP A 157 2.08 -20.84 -3.47
C ASP A 157 3.24 -20.01 -2.95
N ILE A 158 3.01 -18.73 -2.67
CA ILE A 158 4.04 -17.82 -2.14
C ILE A 158 4.60 -18.28 -0.79
N ALA A 159 3.77 -18.88 0.07
CA ALA A 159 4.23 -19.36 1.38
C ALA A 159 5.30 -20.46 1.28
N LYS A 160 5.36 -21.16 0.15
CA LYS A 160 6.34 -22.21 -0.14
C LYS A 160 7.64 -21.65 -0.73
N ASP A 161 7.62 -20.41 -1.23
CA ASP A 161 8.79 -19.77 -1.86
C ASP A 161 9.69 -19.11 -0.82
N LYS A 162 10.76 -19.83 -0.41
CA LYS A 162 11.77 -19.32 0.51
C LYS A 162 12.51 -18.10 -0.02
N SER A 163 12.59 -17.91 -1.33
CA SER A 163 13.23 -16.75 -1.97
C SER A 163 12.39 -15.49 -1.72
N VAL A 164 11.07 -15.57 -1.91
CA VAL A 164 10.15 -14.47 -1.60
C VAL A 164 10.23 -14.12 -0.11
N THR A 165 10.17 -15.12 0.77
CA THR A 165 10.32 -14.89 2.22
C THR A 165 11.60 -14.12 2.54
N ARG A 166 12.75 -14.55 2.02
CA ARG A 166 14.04 -13.85 2.25
C ARG A 166 14.03 -12.41 1.76
N ARG A 167 13.41 -12.15 0.60
CA ARG A 167 13.31 -10.80 0.04
C ARG A 167 12.39 -9.90 0.87
N LEU A 168 11.29 -10.45 1.43
CA LEU A 168 10.40 -9.72 2.34
C LEU A 168 11.12 -9.31 3.63
N LEU A 169 11.90 -10.22 4.24
CA LEU A 169 12.69 -9.91 5.44
C LEU A 169 13.69 -8.79 5.16
N LYS A 170 14.43 -8.87 4.05
CA LYS A 170 15.36 -7.81 3.63
C LYS A 170 14.66 -6.47 3.36
N LEU A 171 13.46 -6.49 2.80
CA LEU A 171 12.68 -5.27 2.60
C LEU A 171 12.25 -4.67 3.95
N ALA A 172 11.83 -5.51 4.90
CA ALA A 172 11.47 -5.05 6.24
C ALA A 172 12.67 -4.38 6.94
N ASP A 173 13.84 -5.03 6.92
CA ASP A 173 15.07 -4.49 7.50
C ASP A 173 15.39 -3.12 6.85
N LYS A 174 15.34 -3.04 5.51
CA LYS A 174 15.57 -1.78 4.80
C LYS A 174 14.57 -0.67 5.15
N ILE A 175 13.30 -1.00 5.42
CA ILE A 175 12.28 -0.03 5.85
C ILE A 175 12.63 0.52 7.23
N THR A 176 13.05 -0.33 8.16
CA THR A 176 13.39 0.10 9.52
C THR A 176 14.72 0.83 9.63
N ASP A 177 15.66 0.61 8.72
CA ASP A 177 16.96 1.31 8.68
C ASP A 177 16.86 2.78 8.21
N ILE A 178 15.72 3.22 7.69
CA ILE A 178 15.49 4.58 7.17
C ILE A 178 14.90 5.51 8.26
N GLY A 179 14.33 4.94 9.30
CA GLY A 179 13.74 5.66 10.44
C GLY A 179 14.72 5.79 11.56
#